data_1ed5e4c122187e0d637345da6500bb49
#
_entry.id   1ed5e4c122187e0d637345da6500bb49
#
_cell.length_a   1.000
_cell.length_b   1.000
_cell.length_c   1.000
_cell.angle_alpha   90.00
_cell.angle_beta   90.00
_cell.angle_gamma   90.00
#
_symmetry.space_group_name_H-M   'P 1'
#
loop_
_entity.id
_entity.type
_entity.pdbx_description
1 polymer ?
#
loop_
_entity_poly.entity_id
_entity_poly.type
_entity_poly.pdbx_seq_one_letter_code
_entity_poly.pdbx_strand_id
1 'polypeptide(L)'
;GLGIVFDILSGAFSPAGCTRENSPVTGNALFIQAIRIDAFVPMDEFSSEVGRFIDYVKAAEKAPGFDEILIPGERSWRTRVDREANGIVVEDATWAQICDVAQDLNVKV
;
A
#
# COMPACT_ATOMS: atom_id res chain seq x y z
N GLY A 1 -0.35 -17.35 10.69
CA GLY A 1 -1.56 -16.79 11.17
C GLY A 1 -2.25 -15.80 10.26
N LEU A 2 -1.86 -14.53 10.27
CA LEU A 2 -2.63 -13.46 9.61
C LEU A 2 -2.77 -13.63 8.09
N GLY A 3 -1.75 -14.13 7.40
CA GLY A 3 -1.79 -14.40 5.97
C GLY A 3 -2.90 -15.38 5.56
N ILE A 4 -3.14 -16.43 6.34
CA ILE A 4 -4.21 -17.38 6.08
C ILE A 4 -5.58 -16.71 6.21
N VAL A 5 -5.75 -15.84 7.22
CA VAL A 5 -7.00 -15.10 7.42
C VAL A 5 -7.29 -14.19 6.24
N PHE A 6 -6.27 -13.47 5.75
CA PHE A 6 -6.44 -12.60 4.60
C PHE A 6 -6.66 -13.37 3.30
N ASP A 7 -6.03 -14.52 3.10
CA ASP A 7 -6.29 -15.37 1.94
C ASP A 7 -7.74 -15.87 1.93
N ILE A 8 -8.28 -16.26 3.09
CA ILE A 8 -9.70 -16.63 3.22
C ILE A 8 -10.61 -15.43 2.95
N LEU A 9 -10.36 -14.28 3.59
CA LEU A 9 -11.23 -13.11 3.46
C LEU A 9 -11.21 -12.51 2.05
N SER A 10 -10.06 -12.46 1.39
CA SER A 10 -9.98 -11.93 0.02
C SER A 10 -10.29 -12.99 -1.03
N GLY A 11 -9.74 -14.19 -0.87
CA GLY A 11 -9.87 -15.27 -1.85
C GLY A 11 -11.24 -15.93 -1.84
N ALA A 12 -11.71 -16.42 -0.69
CA ALA A 12 -12.97 -17.16 -0.62
C ALA A 12 -14.21 -16.29 -0.92
N PHE A 13 -14.13 -14.97 -0.70
CA PHE A 13 -15.22 -14.03 -1.04
C PHE A 13 -15.14 -13.50 -2.46
N SER A 14 -14.20 -13.98 -3.28
CA SER A 14 -14.02 -13.55 -4.66
C SER A 14 -14.01 -14.73 -5.64
N PRO A 15 -14.28 -14.49 -6.93
CA PRO A 15 -14.16 -15.54 -7.95
C PRO A 15 -12.74 -16.07 -8.14
N ALA A 16 -11.71 -15.37 -7.64
CA ALA A 16 -10.31 -15.80 -7.72
C ALA A 16 -10.06 -17.04 -6.84
N GLY A 17 -10.81 -17.19 -5.74
CA GLY A 17 -10.61 -18.25 -4.76
C GLY A 17 -9.35 -18.04 -3.91
N CYS A 18 -9.19 -18.89 -2.90
CA CYS A 18 -7.97 -18.93 -2.09
C CYS A 18 -6.79 -19.49 -2.88
N THR A 19 -5.58 -19.29 -2.36
CA THR A 19 -4.33 -19.84 -2.90
C THR A 19 -4.46 -21.35 -3.14
N ARG A 20 -4.09 -21.81 -4.34
CA ARG A 20 -4.12 -23.19 -4.76
C ARG A 20 -3.10 -23.48 -5.84
N GLU A 21 -2.70 -24.73 -5.97
CA GLU A 21 -1.89 -25.17 -7.11
C GLU A 21 -2.68 -25.05 -8.42
N ASN A 22 -1.99 -24.69 -9.50
CA ASN A 22 -2.55 -24.59 -10.85
C ASN A 22 -3.84 -23.76 -10.93
N SER A 23 -3.81 -22.57 -10.33
CA SER A 23 -4.95 -21.63 -10.41
C SER A 23 -5.29 -21.31 -11.87
N PRO A 24 -6.52 -21.50 -12.32
CA PRO A 24 -6.95 -21.14 -13.67
C PRO A 24 -7.07 -19.61 -13.85
N VAL A 25 -7.01 -18.86 -12.77
CA VAL A 25 -7.13 -17.41 -12.76
C VAL A 25 -5.84 -16.80 -12.21
N THR A 26 -5.20 -15.94 -12.99
CA THR A 26 -4.11 -15.10 -12.53
C THR A 26 -4.71 -13.75 -12.15
N GLY A 27 -4.75 -13.46 -10.86
CA GLY A 27 -5.32 -12.21 -10.37
C GLY A 27 -5.12 -12.03 -8.87
N ASN A 28 -5.40 -10.84 -8.39
CA ASN A 28 -5.38 -10.50 -6.98
C ASN A 28 -6.80 -10.20 -6.51
N ALA A 29 -7.14 -10.69 -5.33
CA ALA A 29 -8.35 -10.33 -4.64
C ALA A 29 -8.03 -9.35 -3.50
N LEU A 30 -8.96 -8.45 -3.21
CA LEU A 30 -8.82 -7.46 -2.15
C LEU A 30 -9.94 -7.65 -1.12
N PHE A 31 -9.58 -7.60 0.16
CA PHE A 31 -10.52 -7.43 1.24
C PHE A 31 -10.41 -5.99 1.76
N ILE A 32 -11.51 -5.25 1.71
CA ILE A 32 -11.59 -3.86 2.18
C ILE A 32 -12.64 -3.79 3.27
N GLN A 33 -12.25 -3.24 4.42
CA GLN A 33 -13.13 -2.99 5.55
C GLN A 33 -13.14 -1.50 5.88
N ALA A 34 -14.33 -0.89 5.93
CA ALA A 34 -14.52 0.47 6.42
C ALA A 34 -15.27 0.41 7.76
N ILE A 35 -14.71 1.10 8.77
CA ILE A 35 -15.29 1.15 10.12
C ILE A 35 -15.69 2.59 10.42
N ARG A 36 -16.94 2.78 10.82
CA ARG A 36 -17.45 4.07 11.25
C ARG A 36 -17.04 4.32 12.70
N ILE A 37 -16.03 5.16 12.88
CA ILE A 37 -15.38 5.41 14.17
C ILE A 37 -16.35 6.02 15.16
N ASP A 38 -17.15 6.99 14.75
CA ASP A 38 -18.10 7.72 15.60
C ASP A 38 -19.25 6.86 16.17
N ALA A 39 -19.39 5.62 15.64
CA ALA A 39 -20.29 4.63 16.22
C ALA A 39 -19.76 3.98 17.52
N PHE A 40 -18.46 4.15 17.80
CA PHE A 40 -17.78 3.52 18.95
C PHE A 40 -17.28 4.57 19.96
N VAL A 41 -16.58 5.59 19.45
CA VAL A 41 -15.97 6.65 20.27
C VAL A 41 -16.03 7.99 19.53
N PRO A 42 -16.02 9.14 20.23
CA PRO A 42 -15.86 10.45 19.60
C PRO A 42 -14.59 10.52 18.74
N MET A 43 -14.67 11.23 17.61
CA MET A 43 -13.58 11.30 16.63
C MET A 43 -12.30 11.95 17.18
N ASP A 44 -12.46 12.94 18.06
CA ASP A 44 -11.36 13.62 18.74
C ASP A 44 -10.64 12.71 19.74
N GLU A 45 -11.37 11.92 20.49
CA GLU A 45 -10.80 10.89 21.38
C GLU A 45 -10.02 9.84 20.58
N PHE A 46 -10.61 9.33 19.50
CA PHE A 46 -9.93 8.39 18.61
C PHE A 46 -8.64 8.98 18.02
N SER A 47 -8.70 10.20 17.50
CA SER A 47 -7.55 10.86 16.90
C SER A 47 -6.44 11.12 17.92
N SER A 48 -6.81 11.54 19.14
CA SER A 48 -5.89 11.76 20.25
C SER A 48 -5.17 10.46 20.64
N GLU A 49 -5.92 9.36 20.78
CA GLU A 49 -5.34 8.07 21.17
C GLU A 49 -4.44 7.49 20.08
N VAL A 50 -4.81 7.62 18.82
CA VAL A 50 -3.96 7.21 17.69
C VAL A 50 -2.66 8.03 17.67
N GLY A 51 -2.74 9.35 17.88
CA GLY A 51 -1.56 10.22 17.96
C GLY A 51 -0.64 9.80 19.10
N ARG A 52 -1.18 9.61 20.30
CA ARG A 52 -0.43 9.13 21.47
C ARG A 52 0.27 7.79 21.19
N PHE A 53 -0.41 6.86 20.53
CA PHE A 53 0.16 5.56 20.20
C PHE A 53 1.29 5.67 19.16
N ILE A 54 1.13 6.53 18.16
CA ILE A 54 2.18 6.81 17.15
C ILE A 54 3.43 7.36 17.85
N ASP A 55 3.27 8.33 18.73
CA ASP A 55 4.38 8.93 19.47
C ASP A 55 5.09 7.90 20.35
N TYR A 56 4.32 7.04 21.02
CA TYR A 56 4.87 5.94 21.81
C TYR A 56 5.71 4.98 20.97
N VAL A 57 5.21 4.57 19.79
CA VAL A 57 5.96 3.68 18.88
C VAL A 57 7.24 4.35 18.38
N LYS A 58 7.17 5.63 18.00
CA LYS A 58 8.33 6.37 17.49
C LYS A 58 9.39 6.67 18.56
N ALA A 59 9.01 6.72 19.82
CA ALA A 59 9.92 6.89 20.95
C ALA A 59 10.67 5.59 21.33
N ALA A 60 10.32 4.45 20.76
CA ALA A 60 10.97 3.18 21.08
C ALA A 60 12.44 3.18 20.65
N GLU A 61 13.22 2.29 21.28
CA GLU A 61 14.63 2.10 20.92
C GLU A 61 14.75 1.64 19.46
N LYS A 62 15.64 2.32 18.75
CA LYS A 62 15.85 2.04 17.32
C LYS A 62 16.80 0.88 17.15
N ALA A 63 16.53 0.04 16.15
CA ALA A 63 17.47 -1.02 15.79
C ALA A 63 18.80 -0.43 15.29
N PRO A 64 19.93 -1.11 15.49
CA PRO A 64 21.22 -0.66 14.98
C PRO A 64 21.18 -0.37 13.48
N GLY A 65 21.71 0.78 13.07
CA GLY A 65 21.73 1.21 11.66
C GLY A 65 20.46 1.89 11.16
N PHE A 66 19.52 2.21 12.06
CA PHE A 66 18.32 2.97 11.72
C PHE A 66 18.24 4.26 12.52
N ASP A 67 17.96 5.37 11.83
CA ASP A 67 17.88 6.70 12.44
C ASP A 67 16.47 7.04 12.91
N GLU A 68 15.45 6.37 12.40
CA GLU A 68 14.06 6.61 12.74
C GLU A 68 13.19 5.34 12.66
N ILE A 69 12.06 5.37 13.36
CA ILE A 69 10.99 4.38 13.23
C ILE A 69 9.90 4.99 12.35
N LEU A 70 9.63 4.33 11.23
CA LEU A 70 8.58 4.72 10.30
C LEU A 70 7.31 3.91 10.58
N ILE A 71 6.19 4.58 10.68
CA ILE A 71 4.87 3.92 10.67
C ILE A 71 4.42 3.62 9.23
N PRO A 72 3.50 2.66 9.04
CA PRO A 72 2.95 2.35 7.72
C PRO A 72 2.42 3.58 7.00
N GLY A 73 2.85 3.78 5.76
CA GLY A 73 2.46 4.91 4.92
C GLY A 73 3.47 6.08 4.88
N GLU A 74 4.28 6.31 5.91
CA GLU A 74 5.22 7.45 5.93
C GLU A 74 6.24 7.43 4.80
N ARG A 75 6.83 6.26 4.51
CA ARG A 75 7.79 6.14 3.40
C ARG A 75 7.11 6.44 2.07
N SER A 76 5.94 5.87 1.83
CA SER A 76 5.18 6.08 0.60
C SER A 76 4.79 7.54 0.45
N TRP A 77 4.38 8.20 1.53
CA TRP A 77 4.07 9.63 1.53
C TRP A 77 5.29 10.48 1.16
N ARG A 78 6.44 10.26 1.80
CA ARG A 78 7.68 10.98 1.50
C ARG A 78 8.10 10.78 0.04
N THR A 79 8.05 9.53 -0.45
CA THR A 79 8.35 9.21 -1.84
C THR A 79 7.38 9.90 -2.80
N ARG A 80 6.10 9.97 -2.44
CA ARG A 80 5.11 10.68 -3.24
C ARG A 80 5.43 12.18 -3.35
N VAL A 81 5.67 12.84 -2.21
CA VAL A 81 6.01 14.26 -2.17
C VAL A 81 7.27 14.56 -2.99
N ASP A 82 8.29 13.74 -2.85
CA ASP A 82 9.52 13.86 -3.64
C ASP A 82 9.26 13.70 -5.14
N ARG A 83 8.50 12.69 -5.55
CA ARG A 83 8.19 12.43 -6.96
C ARG A 83 7.26 13.48 -7.57
N GLU A 84 6.34 14.04 -6.80
CA GLU A 84 5.50 15.15 -7.24
C GLU A 84 6.34 16.43 -7.52
N ALA A 85 7.41 16.63 -6.75
CA ALA A 85 8.29 17.78 -6.92
C ALA A 85 9.37 17.56 -7.99
N ASN A 86 9.98 16.39 -8.04
CA ASN A 86 11.20 16.09 -8.81
C ASN A 86 10.94 15.15 -10.02
N GLY A 87 9.72 14.64 -10.17
CA GLY A 87 9.37 13.68 -11.21
C GLY A 87 9.71 12.24 -10.84
N ILE A 88 9.38 11.33 -11.74
CA ILE A 88 9.65 9.90 -11.62
C ILE A 88 10.74 9.54 -12.61
N VAL A 89 11.80 8.92 -12.13
CA VAL A 89 12.84 8.39 -13.00
C VAL A 89 12.30 7.12 -13.69
N VAL A 90 12.29 7.14 -15.03
CA VAL A 90 11.96 5.99 -15.86
C VAL A 90 13.25 5.55 -16.52
N GLU A 91 13.58 4.26 -16.44
CA GLU A 91 14.75 3.70 -17.10
C GLU A 91 14.61 3.80 -18.63
N ASP A 92 15.71 4.08 -19.34
CA ASP A 92 15.71 4.29 -20.79
C ASP A 92 15.07 3.13 -21.57
N ALA A 93 15.34 1.89 -21.15
CA ALA A 93 14.75 0.69 -21.76
C ALA A 93 13.21 0.65 -21.61
N THR A 94 12.71 1.02 -20.43
CA THR A 94 11.27 1.11 -20.16
C THR A 94 10.64 2.25 -20.95
N TRP A 95 11.32 3.39 -21.03
CA TRP A 95 10.85 4.53 -21.82
C TRP A 95 10.75 4.21 -23.30
N ALA A 96 11.76 3.52 -23.85
CA ALA A 96 11.73 3.06 -25.23
C ALA A 96 10.51 2.15 -25.51
N GLN A 97 10.24 1.17 -24.63
CA GLN A 97 9.07 0.30 -24.76
C GLN A 97 7.74 1.08 -24.70
N ILE A 98 7.65 2.09 -23.86
CA ILE A 98 6.48 2.97 -23.80
C ILE A 98 6.28 3.71 -25.10
N CYS A 99 7.36 4.26 -25.67
CA CYS A 99 7.32 4.96 -26.96
C CYS A 99 6.92 4.03 -28.11
N ASP A 100 7.43 2.81 -28.16
CA ASP A 100 7.08 1.82 -29.17
C ASP A 100 5.58 1.49 -29.12
N VAL A 101 5.04 1.20 -27.92
CA VAL A 101 3.62 0.92 -27.75
C VAL A 101 2.76 2.15 -28.10
N ALA A 102 3.20 3.34 -27.70
CA ALA A 102 2.50 4.58 -28.04
C ALA A 102 2.44 4.81 -29.57
N GLN A 103 3.55 4.51 -30.28
CA GLN A 103 3.60 4.58 -31.74
C GLN A 103 2.62 3.58 -32.38
N ASP A 104 2.61 2.32 -31.94
CA ASP A 104 1.72 1.28 -32.44
C ASP A 104 0.23 1.64 -32.24
N LEU A 105 -0.08 2.33 -31.14
CA LEU A 105 -1.43 2.77 -30.82
C LEU A 105 -1.78 4.18 -31.36
N ASN A 106 -0.86 4.85 -32.07
CA ASN A 106 -1.00 6.24 -32.51
C ASN A 106 -1.31 7.23 -31.37
N VAL A 107 -0.71 7.03 -30.19
CA VAL A 107 -0.82 7.93 -29.05
C VAL A 107 0.42 8.81 -28.99
N LYS A 108 0.22 10.12 -28.71
CA LYS A 108 1.33 11.04 -28.43
C LYS A 108 1.86 10.84 -27.03
N VAL A 109 3.17 10.64 -26.89
CA VAL A 109 3.93 10.59 -25.63
C VAL A 109 4.75 11.86 -25.46
#